data_ed8df9f26baf8415d64728ea1065e043
#
_entry.id   ed8df9f26baf8415d64728ea1065e043
#
_cell.length_a   1.000
_cell.length_b   1.000
_cell.length_c   1.000
_cell.angle_alpha   90.00
_cell.angle_beta   90.00
_cell.angle_gamma   90.00
#
_symmetry.space_group_name_H-M   'P 1'
#
loop_
_entity.id
_entity.type
_entity.pdbx_description
1 polymer ?
#
loop_
_entity_poly.entity_id
_entity_poly.type
_entity_poly.pdbx_seq_one_letter_code
_entity_poly.pdbx_strand_id
1 'polypeptide(L)'
;MSILTVKNLSHSFGGRQILKDVNFRLLKGEHIGLVGPNGEGKSTFLNLVTGKLEAEEGSIEWAKRVRIGYLDQHSVIGTDMTVRDVLKSAFSYLFEVESELNDIYIKMGELSGQELDNIMLDAAELQELLETNDFYMIDSKIDEIAHNMGIKDWLDRPAFDLSGGQRSKILLAKLLLEKPDILLLDEPTNYLDEEHINWLRRYLQNYENAFILISHDISFLNSVINLIYHVENCEVNRYVGDYDEFLRLKELKQRQIEAAYKKQQQEIQELEDFVQRNKARVATRNMAMSRQKKLDKMEKIELVREKPKPEFYFETAPSTSRLIFETENLVIGYDKPISKPLNLRMERGDRIAIVGANGLGKTTLVNTILGNIKAISGSVSFGQNLAIGYFKQEEHYDNNNTPIDEMWEKFPSWEQFKIRAALAKCSLTTVHIESQMKVLSGGEQAKVRLCKILNEKTNILMLDEPTNHLDPESKEELKRALKEYKGGIFLISHEKDFYTDIATEIWNMEDFSLL
;
A
#
# COMPACT_ATOMS: atom_id res chain seq x y z
N MET A 1 -17.00 23.69 -0.81
CA MET A 1 -18.10 22.94 -1.43
C MET A 1 -17.76 21.47 -1.35
N SER A 2 -18.71 20.58 -1.05
CA SER A 2 -18.43 19.13 -1.00
C SER A 2 -18.27 18.61 -2.41
N ILE A 3 -17.21 17.85 -2.66
CA ILE A 3 -16.92 17.23 -3.96
C ILE A 3 -17.42 15.79 -3.97
N LEU A 4 -17.23 15.07 -2.84
CA LEU A 4 -17.76 13.73 -2.62
C LEU A 4 -18.52 13.71 -1.30
N THR A 5 -19.71 13.12 -1.32
CA THR A 5 -20.51 12.85 -0.10
C THR A 5 -20.97 11.40 -0.13
N VAL A 6 -20.64 10.66 0.90
CA VAL A 6 -21.05 9.28 1.10
C VAL A 6 -21.93 9.23 2.35
N LYS A 7 -23.10 8.57 2.27
CA LYS A 7 -24.06 8.47 3.37
C LYS A 7 -24.48 7.02 3.58
N ASN A 8 -24.33 6.56 4.82
CA ASN A 8 -24.77 5.24 5.29
C ASN A 8 -24.32 4.08 4.38
N LEU A 9 -23.08 4.18 3.86
CA LEU A 9 -22.54 3.19 2.94
C LEU A 9 -22.24 1.89 3.68
N SER A 10 -22.84 0.78 3.20
CA SER A 10 -22.57 -0.56 3.70
C SER A 10 -22.23 -1.49 2.55
N HIS A 11 -21.28 -2.39 2.78
CA HIS A 11 -20.85 -3.38 1.80
C HIS A 11 -20.26 -4.61 2.47
N SER A 12 -20.52 -5.78 1.87
CA SER A 12 -20.08 -7.10 2.37
C SER A 12 -19.50 -7.96 1.24
N PHE A 13 -18.54 -8.81 1.57
CA PHE A 13 -18.06 -9.86 0.67
C PHE A 13 -18.34 -11.24 1.27
N GLY A 14 -19.14 -12.07 0.57
CA GLY A 14 -19.38 -13.45 1.00
C GLY A 14 -19.94 -13.57 2.42
N GLY A 15 -20.77 -12.62 2.86
CA GLY A 15 -21.35 -12.57 4.21
C GLY A 15 -20.46 -11.91 5.28
N ARG A 16 -19.23 -11.51 4.94
CA ARG A 16 -18.37 -10.70 5.81
C ARG A 16 -18.64 -9.22 5.54
N GLN A 17 -19.09 -8.51 6.57
CA GLN A 17 -19.24 -7.06 6.51
C GLN A 17 -17.87 -6.40 6.50
N ILE A 18 -17.65 -5.52 5.52
CA ILE A 18 -16.41 -4.75 5.35
C ILE A 18 -16.61 -3.30 5.76
N LEU A 19 -17.74 -2.71 5.35
CA LEU A 19 -18.11 -1.35 5.71
C LEU A 19 -19.55 -1.36 6.22
N LYS A 20 -19.84 -0.58 7.27
CA LYS A 20 -21.17 -0.50 7.89
C LYS A 20 -21.50 0.95 8.21
N ASP A 21 -22.61 1.44 7.66
CA ASP A 21 -23.18 2.78 7.91
C ASP A 21 -22.14 3.91 7.77
N VAL A 22 -21.20 3.77 6.83
CA VAL A 22 -20.09 4.69 6.64
C VAL A 22 -20.57 6.03 6.10
N ASN A 23 -20.15 7.09 6.78
CA ASN A 23 -20.37 8.47 6.35
C ASN A 23 -19.01 9.12 6.07
N PHE A 24 -18.84 9.63 4.85
CA PHE A 24 -17.59 10.22 4.40
C PHE A 24 -17.85 11.49 3.59
N ARG A 25 -16.97 12.46 3.71
CA ARG A 25 -17.07 13.73 2.98
C ARG A 25 -15.69 14.23 2.57
N LEU A 26 -15.57 14.64 1.31
CA LEU A 26 -14.38 15.29 0.76
C LEU A 26 -14.71 16.70 0.30
N LEU A 27 -13.95 17.67 0.73
CA LEU A 27 -14.04 19.06 0.29
C LEU A 27 -12.94 19.40 -0.73
N LYS A 28 -13.14 20.47 -1.47
CA LYS A 28 -12.11 20.97 -2.40
C LYS A 28 -10.84 21.36 -1.63
N GLY A 29 -9.68 20.88 -2.10
CA GLY A 29 -8.38 21.16 -1.49
C GLY A 29 -8.12 20.39 -0.19
N GLU A 30 -8.97 19.41 0.21
CA GLU A 30 -8.63 18.51 1.31
C GLU A 30 -7.68 17.43 0.83
N HIS A 31 -6.61 17.21 1.59
CA HIS A 31 -5.61 16.18 1.39
C HIS A 31 -5.81 15.11 2.45
N ILE A 32 -6.46 14.02 2.07
CA ILE A 32 -6.93 12.98 3.00
C ILE A 32 -6.01 11.78 2.97
N GLY A 33 -5.55 11.35 4.16
CA GLY A 33 -4.98 10.02 4.38
C GLY A 33 -6.08 9.04 4.77
N LEU A 34 -6.25 7.96 4.01
CA LEU A 34 -7.12 6.84 4.36
C LEU A 34 -6.28 5.75 5.00
N VAL A 35 -6.34 5.64 6.33
CA VAL A 35 -5.46 4.77 7.12
C VAL A 35 -6.24 3.67 7.82
N GLY A 36 -5.57 2.58 8.17
CA GLY A 36 -6.16 1.44 8.88
C GLY A 36 -5.39 0.16 8.59
N PRO A 37 -5.62 -0.91 9.37
CA PRO A 37 -4.99 -2.20 9.16
C PRO A 37 -5.29 -2.77 7.77
N ASN A 38 -4.47 -3.73 7.32
CA ASN A 38 -4.73 -4.43 6.06
C ASN A 38 -6.01 -5.27 6.17
N GLY A 39 -6.76 -5.36 5.07
CA GLY A 39 -8.03 -6.09 5.01
C GLY A 39 -9.24 -5.41 5.67
N GLU A 40 -9.10 -4.17 6.17
CA GLU A 40 -10.21 -3.40 6.75
C GLU A 40 -11.09 -2.68 5.73
N GLY A 41 -10.79 -2.78 4.43
CA GLY A 41 -11.65 -2.24 3.37
C GLY A 41 -11.23 -0.88 2.80
N LYS A 42 -9.98 -0.44 2.97
CA LYS A 42 -9.48 0.82 2.39
C LYS A 42 -9.63 0.85 0.86
N SER A 43 -9.05 -0.12 0.15
CA SER A 43 -9.17 -0.23 -1.31
C SER A 43 -10.60 -0.56 -1.76
N THR A 44 -11.36 -1.31 -0.94
CA THR A 44 -12.79 -1.55 -1.18
C THR A 44 -13.57 -0.25 -1.16
N PHE A 45 -13.29 0.64 -0.20
CA PHE A 45 -13.91 1.96 -0.15
C PHE A 45 -13.60 2.79 -1.41
N LEU A 46 -12.32 2.80 -1.87
CA LEU A 46 -11.96 3.47 -3.12
C LEU A 46 -12.68 2.87 -4.34
N ASN A 47 -12.81 1.55 -4.41
CA ASN A 47 -13.52 0.88 -5.48
C ASN A 47 -15.03 1.17 -5.48
N LEU A 48 -15.64 1.31 -4.31
CA LEU A 48 -17.05 1.71 -4.17
C LEU A 48 -17.27 3.17 -4.62
N VAL A 49 -16.43 4.10 -4.17
CA VAL A 49 -16.60 5.51 -4.53
C VAL A 49 -16.28 5.78 -6.01
N THR A 50 -15.43 4.95 -6.64
CA THR A 50 -15.15 5.02 -8.10
C THR A 50 -16.19 4.29 -8.96
N GLY A 51 -17.15 3.58 -8.35
CA GLY A 51 -18.17 2.82 -9.06
C GLY A 51 -17.67 1.50 -9.67
N LYS A 52 -16.46 1.03 -9.32
CA LYS A 52 -15.95 -0.29 -9.71
C LYS A 52 -16.64 -1.42 -8.96
N LEU A 53 -17.13 -1.12 -7.77
CA LEU A 53 -17.99 -1.99 -6.97
C LEU A 53 -19.31 -1.26 -6.71
N GLU A 54 -20.40 -2.01 -6.71
CA GLU A 54 -21.72 -1.50 -6.34
C GLU A 54 -21.89 -1.58 -4.82
N ALA A 55 -22.43 -0.51 -4.23
CA ALA A 55 -22.77 -0.48 -2.82
C ALA A 55 -24.03 -1.31 -2.56
N GLU A 56 -24.04 -2.09 -1.45
CA GLU A 56 -25.25 -2.83 -1.05
C GLU A 56 -26.30 -1.88 -0.46
N GLU A 57 -25.85 -0.91 0.35
CA GLU A 57 -26.70 0.10 0.97
C GLU A 57 -25.99 1.46 0.99
N GLY A 58 -26.77 2.54 1.07
CA GLY A 58 -26.30 3.90 1.16
C GLY A 58 -26.27 4.63 -0.17
N SER A 59 -25.65 5.82 -0.20
CA SER A 59 -25.53 6.64 -1.41
C SER A 59 -24.14 7.27 -1.52
N ILE A 60 -23.65 7.37 -2.76
CA ILE A 60 -22.41 8.01 -3.13
C ILE A 60 -22.73 9.12 -4.11
N GLU A 61 -22.49 10.36 -3.73
CA GLU A 61 -22.83 11.54 -4.50
C GLU A 61 -21.57 12.34 -4.83
N TRP A 62 -21.23 12.42 -6.11
CA TRP A 62 -20.18 13.28 -6.64
C TRP A 62 -20.74 14.64 -7.09
N ALA A 63 -19.98 15.70 -6.92
CA ALA A 63 -20.33 16.99 -7.49
C ALA A 63 -20.37 16.91 -9.04
N LYS A 64 -21.18 17.75 -9.68
CA LYS A 64 -21.31 17.74 -11.14
C LYS A 64 -19.99 18.14 -11.82
N ARG A 65 -19.64 17.47 -12.91
CA ARG A 65 -18.47 17.74 -13.77
C ARG A 65 -17.12 17.62 -13.08
N VAL A 66 -17.01 16.76 -12.05
CA VAL A 66 -15.73 16.46 -11.38
C VAL A 66 -14.99 15.38 -12.14
N ARG A 67 -13.74 15.63 -12.47
CA ARG A 67 -12.83 14.64 -13.05
C ARG A 67 -12.13 13.88 -11.93
N ILE A 68 -12.31 12.57 -11.93
CA ILE A 68 -11.74 11.66 -10.92
C ILE A 68 -10.60 10.91 -11.56
N GLY A 69 -9.42 11.03 -10.99
CA GLY A 69 -8.27 10.21 -11.37
C GLY A 69 -8.03 9.13 -10.31
N TYR A 70 -7.99 7.88 -10.72
CA TYR A 70 -7.73 6.75 -9.84
C TYR A 70 -6.54 5.93 -10.32
N LEU A 71 -5.51 5.82 -9.46
CA LEU A 71 -4.39 4.93 -9.72
C LEU A 71 -4.83 3.49 -9.44
N ASP A 72 -5.17 2.78 -10.52
CA ASP A 72 -5.51 1.36 -10.46
C ASP A 72 -4.31 0.52 -10.86
N GLN A 73 -3.85 -0.32 -9.95
CA GLN A 73 -2.73 -1.24 -10.18
C GLN A 73 -3.03 -2.31 -11.26
N HIS A 74 -4.31 -2.54 -11.57
CA HIS A 74 -4.77 -3.53 -12.56
C HIS A 74 -5.20 -2.91 -13.90
N SER A 75 -4.96 -1.62 -14.12
CA SER A 75 -5.30 -0.97 -15.39
C SER A 75 -4.54 -1.61 -16.56
N VAL A 76 -5.30 -1.99 -17.59
CA VAL A 76 -4.75 -2.62 -18.80
C VAL A 76 -4.25 -1.50 -19.73
N ILE A 77 -2.97 -1.56 -20.08
CA ILE A 77 -2.37 -0.70 -21.10
C ILE A 77 -2.57 -1.37 -22.46
N GLY A 78 -2.94 -0.60 -23.48
CA GLY A 78 -3.11 -1.10 -24.85
C GLY A 78 -1.83 -1.76 -25.38
N THR A 79 -1.97 -2.85 -26.14
CA THR A 79 -0.84 -3.68 -26.61
C THR A 79 0.06 -2.98 -27.63
N ASP A 80 -0.46 -1.98 -28.38
CA ASP A 80 0.24 -1.37 -29.51
C ASP A 80 0.74 0.06 -29.21
N MET A 81 0.78 0.47 -27.94
CA MET A 81 1.16 1.83 -27.52
C MET A 81 2.57 1.85 -26.97
N THR A 82 3.33 2.88 -27.35
CA THR A 82 4.57 3.23 -26.66
C THR A 82 4.27 3.89 -25.32
N VAL A 83 5.27 3.96 -24.43
CA VAL A 83 5.11 4.69 -23.15
C VAL A 83 4.75 6.16 -23.41
N ARG A 84 5.33 6.80 -24.42
CA ARG A 84 5.01 8.18 -24.82
C ARG A 84 3.54 8.31 -25.22
N ASP A 85 3.00 7.34 -25.97
CA ASP A 85 1.58 7.36 -26.38
C ASP A 85 0.65 7.21 -25.19
N VAL A 86 1.01 6.36 -24.22
CA VAL A 86 0.27 6.21 -22.96
C VAL A 86 0.25 7.53 -22.19
N LEU A 87 1.38 8.24 -22.10
CA LEU A 87 1.43 9.54 -21.43
C LEU A 87 0.68 10.63 -22.21
N LYS A 88 0.75 10.65 -23.55
CA LYS A 88 -0.02 11.55 -24.41
C LYS A 88 -1.51 11.35 -24.25
N SER A 89 -1.97 10.12 -23.97
CA SER A 89 -3.40 9.85 -23.77
C SER A 89 -4.00 10.58 -22.54
N ALA A 90 -3.18 11.10 -21.63
CA ALA A 90 -3.61 12.01 -20.56
C ALA A 90 -4.24 13.31 -21.09
N PHE A 91 -3.91 13.68 -22.32
CA PHE A 91 -4.36 14.91 -22.99
C PHE A 91 -5.31 14.62 -24.16
N SER A 92 -5.88 13.40 -24.26
CA SER A 92 -6.73 12.98 -25.39
C SER A 92 -7.80 14.02 -25.73
N TYR A 93 -8.44 14.61 -24.71
CA TYR A 93 -9.42 15.67 -24.90
C TYR A 93 -8.86 16.88 -25.67
N LEU A 94 -7.62 17.31 -25.37
CA LEU A 94 -7.01 18.45 -26.07
C LEU A 94 -6.66 18.11 -27.54
N PHE A 95 -6.27 16.86 -27.81
CA PHE A 95 -6.05 16.40 -29.17
C PHE A 95 -7.37 16.31 -29.98
N GLU A 96 -8.48 15.97 -29.32
CA GLU A 96 -9.81 16.03 -29.93
C GLU A 96 -10.19 17.47 -30.28
N VAL A 97 -9.96 18.42 -29.37
CA VAL A 97 -10.18 19.86 -29.61
C VAL A 97 -9.30 20.38 -30.74
N GLU A 98 -8.02 19.99 -30.80
CA GLU A 98 -7.12 20.35 -31.91
C GLU A 98 -7.64 19.81 -33.24
N SER A 99 -8.09 18.57 -33.28
CA SER A 99 -8.68 17.97 -34.47
C SER A 99 -9.93 18.73 -34.94
N GLU A 100 -10.80 19.09 -34.00
CA GLU A 100 -12.00 19.88 -34.28
C GLU A 100 -11.65 21.29 -34.83
N LEU A 101 -10.64 21.94 -34.23
CA LEU A 101 -10.14 23.23 -34.69
C LEU A 101 -9.60 23.14 -36.13
N ASN A 102 -8.84 22.07 -36.43
CA ASN A 102 -8.31 21.84 -37.78
C ASN A 102 -9.44 21.61 -38.79
N ASP A 103 -10.48 20.87 -38.45
CA ASP A 103 -11.68 20.67 -39.26
C ASP A 103 -12.41 22.00 -39.52
N ILE A 104 -12.48 22.86 -38.53
CA ILE A 104 -13.03 24.22 -38.65
C ILE A 104 -12.20 25.06 -39.65
N TYR A 105 -10.88 25.05 -39.53
CA TYR A 105 -10.02 25.79 -40.47
C TYR A 105 -10.18 25.33 -41.92
N ILE A 106 -10.37 24.04 -42.15
CA ILE A 106 -10.66 23.51 -43.49
C ILE A 106 -11.98 24.07 -44.00
N LYS A 107 -13.07 24.07 -43.18
CA LYS A 107 -14.37 24.59 -43.55
C LYS A 107 -14.38 26.09 -43.79
N MET A 108 -13.57 26.87 -43.08
CA MET A 108 -13.46 28.32 -43.28
C MET A 108 -13.02 28.69 -44.69
N GLY A 109 -12.24 27.81 -45.37
CA GLY A 109 -11.84 28.02 -46.78
C GLY A 109 -12.98 27.95 -47.77
N GLU A 110 -14.14 27.41 -47.40
CA GLU A 110 -15.32 27.21 -48.28
C GLU A 110 -16.49 28.17 -47.95
N LEU A 111 -16.40 28.89 -46.83
CA LEU A 111 -17.49 29.73 -46.30
C LEU A 111 -17.25 31.22 -46.58
N SER A 112 -18.34 32.01 -46.58
CA SER A 112 -18.27 33.46 -46.73
C SER A 112 -19.41 34.16 -45.98
N GLY A 113 -19.23 35.46 -45.64
CA GLY A 113 -20.24 36.26 -44.95
C GLY A 113 -20.45 35.84 -43.48
N GLN A 114 -21.69 35.93 -43.05
CA GLN A 114 -22.04 35.74 -41.63
C GLN A 114 -21.76 34.32 -41.09
N GLU A 115 -21.74 33.31 -41.97
CA GLU A 115 -21.37 31.94 -41.58
C GLU A 115 -19.86 31.82 -41.28
N LEU A 116 -19.03 32.54 -42.03
CA LEU A 116 -17.61 32.64 -41.79
C LEU A 116 -17.33 33.33 -40.44
N ASP A 117 -18.04 34.45 -40.16
CA ASP A 117 -17.84 35.18 -38.90
C ASP A 117 -18.20 34.32 -37.68
N ASN A 118 -19.25 33.51 -37.73
CA ASN A 118 -19.63 32.62 -36.63
C ASN A 118 -18.59 31.53 -36.42
N ILE A 119 -18.13 30.86 -37.46
CA ILE A 119 -17.18 29.76 -37.36
C ILE A 119 -15.77 30.25 -36.92
N MET A 120 -15.44 31.52 -37.21
CA MET A 120 -14.25 32.20 -36.71
C MET A 120 -14.30 32.40 -35.20
N LEU A 121 -15.48 32.69 -34.62
CA LEU A 121 -15.67 32.79 -33.19
C LEU A 121 -15.47 31.43 -32.52
N ASP A 122 -16.07 30.36 -33.06
CA ASP A 122 -15.91 29.00 -32.58
C ASP A 122 -14.43 28.59 -32.62
N ALA A 123 -13.71 28.89 -33.71
CA ALA A 123 -12.29 28.62 -33.84
C ALA A 123 -11.43 29.36 -32.76
N ALA A 124 -11.79 30.63 -32.48
CA ALA A 124 -11.10 31.44 -31.50
C ALA A 124 -11.31 30.87 -30.07
N GLU A 125 -12.50 30.39 -29.73
CA GLU A 125 -12.78 29.75 -28.43
C GLU A 125 -12.01 28.46 -28.27
N LEU A 126 -11.94 27.61 -29.29
CA LEU A 126 -11.17 26.37 -29.24
C LEU A 126 -9.66 26.63 -29.15
N GLN A 127 -9.16 27.65 -29.89
CA GLN A 127 -7.76 28.05 -29.80
C GLN A 127 -7.39 28.59 -28.41
N GLU A 128 -8.22 29.45 -27.82
CA GLU A 128 -8.04 29.94 -26.43
C GLU A 128 -8.03 28.79 -25.43
N LEU A 129 -8.87 27.79 -25.64
CA LEU A 129 -8.91 26.59 -24.79
C LEU A 129 -7.61 25.78 -24.89
N LEU A 130 -7.05 25.60 -26.09
CA LEU A 130 -5.78 24.92 -26.29
C LEU A 130 -4.61 25.71 -25.66
N GLU A 131 -4.57 27.04 -25.82
CA GLU A 131 -3.55 27.91 -25.24
C GLU A 131 -3.61 27.92 -23.70
N THR A 132 -4.82 28.05 -23.15
CA THR A 132 -5.04 28.06 -21.67
C THR A 132 -4.63 26.74 -21.01
N ASN A 133 -4.71 25.62 -21.75
CA ASN A 133 -4.30 24.31 -21.25
C ASN A 133 -2.87 23.92 -21.63
N ASP A 134 -2.06 24.87 -22.18
CA ASP A 134 -0.67 24.66 -22.59
C ASP A 134 -0.52 23.48 -23.57
N PHE A 135 -1.42 23.32 -24.53
CA PHE A 135 -1.41 22.21 -25.49
C PHE A 135 -0.08 22.06 -26.20
N TYR A 136 0.51 23.16 -26.66
CA TYR A 136 1.79 23.17 -27.38
C TYR A 136 3.00 22.80 -26.48
N MET A 137 2.82 22.70 -25.17
CA MET A 137 3.85 22.32 -24.20
C MET A 137 3.70 20.86 -23.73
N ILE A 138 2.77 20.08 -24.28
CA ILE A 138 2.48 18.71 -23.86
C ILE A 138 3.73 17.83 -23.90
N ASP A 139 4.51 17.83 -24.97
CA ASP A 139 5.73 17.02 -25.07
C ASP A 139 6.76 17.41 -24.00
N SER A 140 6.90 18.71 -23.71
CA SER A 140 7.77 19.19 -22.63
C SER A 140 7.30 18.76 -21.24
N LYS A 141 5.97 18.78 -20.98
CA LYS A 141 5.37 18.30 -19.73
C LYS A 141 5.58 16.80 -19.56
N ILE A 142 5.47 16.03 -20.65
CA ILE A 142 5.74 14.60 -20.67
C ILE A 142 7.22 14.32 -20.35
N ASP A 143 8.13 15.02 -21.01
CA ASP A 143 9.57 14.84 -20.81
C ASP A 143 9.99 15.24 -19.38
N GLU A 144 9.39 16.29 -18.80
CA GLU A 144 9.59 16.70 -17.41
C GLU A 144 9.15 15.62 -16.43
N ILE A 145 7.91 15.13 -16.53
CA ILE A 145 7.42 14.06 -15.66
C ILE A 145 8.20 12.77 -15.88
N ALA A 146 8.52 12.43 -17.12
CA ALA A 146 9.31 11.26 -17.44
C ALA A 146 10.71 11.30 -16.80
N HIS A 147 11.35 12.47 -16.80
CA HIS A 147 12.63 12.68 -16.11
C HIS A 147 12.47 12.50 -14.60
N ASN A 148 11.53 13.21 -14.00
CA ASN A 148 11.30 13.21 -12.55
C ASN A 148 10.81 11.87 -12.00
N MET A 149 10.22 11.03 -12.82
CA MET A 149 9.77 9.68 -12.48
C MET A 149 10.78 8.59 -12.91
N GLY A 150 11.93 8.97 -13.51
CA GLY A 150 12.96 8.03 -13.97
C GLY A 150 12.47 7.06 -15.05
N ILE A 151 11.57 7.52 -15.95
CA ILE A 151 11.01 6.72 -17.04
C ILE A 151 11.40 7.26 -18.43
N LYS A 152 12.32 8.23 -18.47
CA LYS A 152 12.73 8.90 -19.71
C LYS A 152 13.25 7.91 -20.76
N ASP A 153 14.06 6.96 -20.34
CA ASP A 153 14.66 5.95 -21.24
C ASP A 153 13.67 4.90 -21.73
N TRP A 154 12.43 4.94 -21.22
CA TRP A 154 11.37 4.01 -21.60
C TRP A 154 10.37 4.61 -22.60
N LEU A 155 10.43 5.92 -22.86
CA LEU A 155 9.40 6.65 -23.61
C LEU A 155 9.09 6.02 -24.98
N ASP A 156 10.11 5.51 -25.67
CA ASP A 156 9.96 4.93 -27.01
C ASP A 156 9.81 3.39 -26.98
N ARG A 157 9.74 2.78 -25.78
CA ARG A 157 9.54 1.34 -25.63
C ARG A 157 8.05 0.99 -25.72
N PRO A 158 7.70 -0.21 -26.23
CA PRO A 158 6.35 -0.73 -26.14
C PRO A 158 5.93 -0.88 -24.68
N ALA A 159 4.77 -0.36 -24.33
CA ALA A 159 4.30 -0.36 -22.94
C ALA A 159 3.93 -1.78 -22.42
N PHE A 160 3.66 -2.74 -23.30
CA PHE A 160 3.37 -4.12 -22.92
C PHE A 160 4.60 -4.92 -22.45
N ASP A 161 5.82 -4.53 -22.85
CA ASP A 161 7.06 -5.21 -22.47
C ASP A 161 7.53 -4.91 -21.04
N LEU A 162 6.82 -4.02 -20.35
CA LEU A 162 7.21 -3.54 -19.04
C LEU A 162 6.73 -4.45 -17.92
N SER A 163 7.52 -4.52 -16.84
CA SER A 163 7.15 -5.20 -15.61
C SER A 163 5.94 -4.54 -14.93
N GLY A 164 5.26 -5.24 -14.02
CA GLY A 164 4.12 -4.70 -13.28
C GLY A 164 4.44 -3.39 -12.55
N GLY A 165 5.58 -3.32 -11.86
CA GLY A 165 6.02 -2.11 -11.18
C GLY A 165 6.35 -0.95 -12.13
N GLN A 166 6.94 -1.24 -13.30
CA GLN A 166 7.18 -0.23 -14.33
C GLN A 166 5.87 0.30 -14.91
N ARG A 167 4.88 -0.56 -15.14
CA ARG A 167 3.53 -0.16 -15.58
C ARG A 167 2.85 0.74 -14.56
N SER A 168 2.90 0.38 -13.28
CA SER A 168 2.34 1.21 -12.20
C SER A 168 2.96 2.61 -12.18
N LYS A 169 4.28 2.71 -12.40
CA LYS A 169 5.01 3.98 -12.47
C LYS A 169 4.54 4.86 -13.64
N ILE A 170 4.29 4.27 -14.81
CA ILE A 170 3.77 4.98 -15.98
C ILE A 170 2.31 5.43 -15.78
N LEU A 171 1.48 4.57 -15.19
CA LEU A 171 0.09 4.92 -14.89
C LEU A 171 0.01 6.06 -13.88
N LEU A 172 0.89 6.07 -12.87
CA LEU A 172 1.02 7.20 -11.96
C LEU A 172 1.44 8.47 -12.71
N ALA A 173 2.47 8.41 -13.55
CA ALA A 173 2.91 9.57 -14.35
C ALA A 173 1.79 10.12 -15.24
N LYS A 174 1.04 9.24 -15.92
CA LYS A 174 -0.13 9.62 -16.71
C LYS A 174 -1.18 10.34 -15.85
N LEU A 175 -1.52 9.78 -14.70
CA LEU A 175 -2.51 10.33 -13.78
C LEU A 175 -2.11 11.74 -13.28
N LEU A 176 -0.83 11.95 -13.00
CA LEU A 176 -0.30 13.25 -12.59
C LEU A 176 -0.34 14.30 -13.73
N LEU A 177 -0.16 13.85 -14.99
CA LEU A 177 -0.32 14.71 -16.19
C LEU A 177 -1.78 15.13 -16.41
N GLU A 178 -2.74 14.26 -16.13
CA GLU A 178 -4.18 14.54 -16.27
C GLU A 178 -4.65 15.66 -15.33
N LYS A 179 -3.98 15.88 -14.20
CA LYS A 179 -4.33 16.86 -13.16
C LYS A 179 -5.84 16.88 -12.86
N PRO A 180 -6.44 15.75 -12.44
CA PRO A 180 -7.86 15.67 -12.17
C PRO A 180 -8.27 16.55 -10.98
N ASP A 181 -9.58 16.81 -10.82
CA ASP A 181 -10.10 17.54 -9.68
C ASP A 181 -9.95 16.77 -8.36
N ILE A 182 -9.84 15.44 -8.47
CA ILE A 182 -9.58 14.54 -7.35
C ILE A 182 -8.62 13.43 -7.78
N LEU A 183 -7.55 13.26 -6.99
CA LEU A 183 -6.65 12.11 -7.09
C LEU A 183 -7.01 11.05 -6.04
N LEU A 184 -7.18 9.82 -6.48
CA LEU A 184 -7.31 8.65 -5.62
C LEU A 184 -6.05 7.80 -5.80
N LEU A 185 -5.24 7.73 -4.76
CA LEU A 185 -3.93 7.08 -4.80
C LEU A 185 -3.90 5.92 -3.79
N ASP A 186 -3.76 4.70 -4.31
CA ASP A 186 -3.62 3.49 -3.50
C ASP A 186 -2.15 3.02 -3.58
N GLU A 187 -1.40 3.20 -2.49
CA GLU A 187 0.02 2.85 -2.35
C GLU A 187 0.91 3.38 -3.51
N PRO A 188 0.90 4.70 -3.81
CA PRO A 188 1.64 5.24 -4.96
C PRO A 188 3.16 5.18 -4.80
N THR A 189 3.67 5.00 -3.58
CA THR A 189 5.10 4.89 -3.28
C THR A 189 5.68 3.51 -3.58
N ASN A 190 4.82 2.49 -3.73
CA ASN A 190 5.26 1.18 -4.16
C ASN A 190 5.94 1.29 -5.53
N TYR A 191 7.07 0.63 -5.70
CA TYR A 191 7.89 0.65 -6.93
C TYR A 191 8.63 1.98 -7.24
N LEU A 192 8.54 2.99 -6.35
CA LEU A 192 9.35 4.20 -6.42
C LEU A 192 10.59 4.06 -5.52
N ASP A 193 11.71 4.61 -5.96
CA ASP A 193 12.88 4.80 -5.11
C ASP A 193 12.81 6.13 -4.35
N GLU A 194 13.75 6.36 -3.44
CA GLU A 194 13.73 7.52 -2.54
C GLU A 194 13.70 8.86 -3.28
N GLU A 195 14.40 8.98 -4.41
CA GLU A 195 14.43 10.21 -5.21
C GLU A 195 13.05 10.53 -5.78
N HIS A 196 12.39 9.52 -6.38
CA HIS A 196 11.06 9.67 -6.97
C HIS A 196 9.98 9.86 -5.92
N ILE A 197 10.10 9.22 -4.74
CA ILE A 197 9.21 9.47 -3.59
C ILE A 197 9.33 10.93 -3.14
N ASN A 198 10.54 11.48 -3.04
CA ASN A 198 10.77 12.86 -2.66
C ASN A 198 10.21 13.86 -3.68
N TRP A 199 10.29 13.54 -4.97
CA TRP A 199 9.65 14.34 -6.00
C TRP A 199 8.12 14.27 -5.91
N LEU A 200 7.52 13.07 -5.78
CA LEU A 200 6.07 12.89 -5.63
C LEU A 200 5.55 13.63 -4.39
N ARG A 201 6.30 13.60 -3.30
CA ARG A 201 5.99 14.36 -2.07
C ARG A 201 5.83 15.85 -2.37
N ARG A 202 6.81 16.45 -3.05
CA ARG A 202 6.76 17.87 -3.43
C ARG A 202 5.60 18.18 -4.36
N TYR A 203 5.32 17.28 -5.30
CA TYR A 203 4.20 17.42 -6.22
C TYR A 203 2.86 17.44 -5.48
N LEU A 204 2.62 16.49 -4.56
CA LEU A 204 1.39 16.40 -3.78
C LEU A 204 1.25 17.54 -2.76
N GLN A 205 2.34 18.03 -2.17
CA GLN A 205 2.32 19.21 -1.30
C GLN A 205 1.83 20.46 -2.02
N ASN A 206 2.14 20.58 -3.30
CA ASN A 206 1.73 21.71 -4.15
C ASN A 206 0.45 21.44 -4.97
N TYR A 207 -0.21 20.30 -4.73
CA TYR A 207 -1.41 19.95 -5.45
C TYR A 207 -2.61 20.78 -4.95
N GLU A 208 -3.17 21.62 -5.81
CA GLU A 208 -4.24 22.56 -5.41
C GLU A 208 -5.60 21.89 -5.25
N ASN A 209 -5.79 20.74 -5.88
CA ASN A 209 -7.03 19.99 -5.84
C ASN A 209 -7.05 19.00 -4.68
N ALA A 210 -8.16 18.27 -4.50
CA ALA A 210 -8.29 17.29 -3.44
C ALA A 210 -7.63 15.95 -3.80
N PHE A 211 -7.16 15.22 -2.79
CA PHE A 211 -6.80 13.82 -2.99
C PHE A 211 -7.15 12.95 -1.79
N ILE A 212 -7.29 11.65 -2.05
CA ILE A 212 -7.34 10.58 -1.05
C ILE A 212 -6.14 9.67 -1.28
N LEU A 213 -5.32 9.52 -0.25
CA LEU A 213 -4.08 8.76 -0.27
C LEU A 213 -4.17 7.59 0.71
N ILE A 214 -3.92 6.37 0.22
CA ILE A 214 -3.59 5.21 1.04
C ILE A 214 -2.09 5.03 0.94
N SER A 215 -1.39 4.98 2.07
CA SER A 215 0.03 4.67 2.13
C SER A 215 0.42 4.05 3.47
N HIS A 216 1.36 3.11 3.43
CA HIS A 216 2.00 2.52 4.59
C HIS A 216 3.33 3.22 4.96
N ASP A 217 3.78 4.19 4.17
CA ASP A 217 4.88 5.08 4.49
C ASP A 217 4.35 6.28 5.31
N ILE A 218 4.52 6.20 6.63
CA ILE A 218 4.05 7.23 7.56
C ILE A 218 4.75 8.56 7.32
N SER A 219 6.05 8.55 7.01
CA SER A 219 6.84 9.76 6.74
C SER A 219 6.31 10.50 5.51
N PHE A 220 6.06 9.74 4.43
CA PHE A 220 5.44 10.28 3.23
C PHE A 220 4.04 10.80 3.50
N LEU A 221 3.20 10.01 4.17
CA LEU A 221 1.82 10.36 4.52
C LEU A 221 1.75 11.67 5.31
N ASN A 222 2.52 11.79 6.42
CA ASN A 222 2.57 12.98 7.26
C ASN A 222 2.98 14.25 6.52
N SER A 223 3.78 14.10 5.48
CA SER A 223 4.29 15.26 4.74
C SER A 223 3.28 15.87 3.77
N VAL A 224 2.22 15.14 3.37
CA VAL A 224 1.32 15.53 2.28
C VAL A 224 -0.15 15.66 2.69
N ILE A 225 -0.57 15.07 3.82
CA ILE A 225 -1.96 15.11 4.29
C ILE A 225 -2.20 16.18 5.34
N ASN A 226 -3.47 16.58 5.48
CA ASN A 226 -3.95 17.47 6.54
C ASN A 226 -5.17 16.90 7.29
N LEU A 227 -5.63 15.73 6.88
CA LEU A 227 -6.82 15.08 7.40
C LEU A 227 -6.70 13.56 7.27
N ILE A 228 -7.16 12.83 8.29
CA ILE A 228 -7.17 11.36 8.29
C ILE A 228 -8.60 10.84 8.40
N TYR A 229 -8.91 9.85 7.57
CA TYR A 229 -10.02 8.95 7.79
C TYR A 229 -9.47 7.56 8.16
N HIS A 230 -9.83 7.09 9.34
CA HIS A 230 -9.39 5.82 9.88
C HIS A 230 -10.47 4.76 9.65
N VAL A 231 -10.11 3.71 8.91
CA VAL A 231 -10.96 2.56 8.61
C VAL A 231 -10.60 1.43 9.58
N GLU A 232 -11.51 1.10 10.47
CA GLU A 232 -11.32 0.02 11.45
C GLU A 232 -12.68 -0.51 11.92
N ASN A 233 -12.80 -1.83 12.08
CA ASN A 233 -14.02 -2.49 12.56
C ASN A 233 -15.28 -2.13 11.76
N CYS A 234 -15.18 -2.10 10.45
CA CYS A 234 -16.24 -1.72 9.50
C CYS A 234 -16.69 -0.26 9.58
N GLU A 235 -16.06 0.57 10.39
CA GLU A 235 -16.35 2.00 10.54
C GLU A 235 -15.28 2.88 9.91
N VAL A 236 -15.66 4.11 9.56
CA VAL A 236 -14.75 5.14 9.06
C VAL A 236 -14.86 6.38 9.93
N ASN A 237 -13.80 6.67 10.67
CA ASN A 237 -13.76 7.77 11.62
C ASN A 237 -12.82 8.89 11.13
N ARG A 238 -13.27 10.15 11.21
CA ARG A 238 -12.54 11.35 10.75
C ARG A 238 -11.71 11.97 11.87
N TYR A 239 -10.44 12.25 11.58
CA TYR A 239 -9.50 12.96 12.46
C TYR A 239 -8.85 14.10 11.70
N VAL A 240 -8.76 15.27 12.32
CA VAL A 240 -8.09 16.46 11.74
C VAL A 240 -6.65 16.48 12.22
N GLY A 241 -5.71 16.67 11.32
CA GLY A 241 -4.29 16.71 11.61
C GLY A 241 -3.52 15.63 10.83
N ASP A 242 -2.26 15.48 11.19
CA ASP A 242 -1.35 14.48 10.67
C ASP A 242 -1.49 13.12 11.37
N TYR A 243 -0.63 12.18 11.04
CA TYR A 243 -0.68 10.82 11.61
C TYR A 243 -0.34 10.78 13.11
N ASP A 244 0.55 11.65 13.57
CA ASP A 244 0.95 11.69 14.99
C ASP A 244 -0.19 12.24 15.84
N GLU A 245 -0.86 13.28 15.38
CA GLU A 245 -2.05 13.82 16.05
C GLU A 245 -3.21 12.80 16.02
N PHE A 246 -3.38 12.08 14.92
CA PHE A 246 -4.35 10.98 14.82
C PHE A 246 -4.09 9.92 15.91
N LEU A 247 -2.84 9.45 16.06
CA LEU A 247 -2.51 8.46 17.08
C LEU A 247 -2.84 8.96 18.48
N ARG A 248 -2.50 10.21 18.79
CA ARG A 248 -2.82 10.86 20.07
C ARG A 248 -4.33 10.91 20.32
N LEU A 249 -5.10 11.33 19.32
CA LEU A 249 -6.57 11.43 19.42
C LEU A 249 -7.22 10.05 19.52
N LYS A 250 -6.72 9.05 18.78
CA LYS A 250 -7.18 7.66 18.85
C LYS A 250 -6.99 7.10 20.27
N GLU A 251 -5.79 7.27 20.84
CA GLU A 251 -5.49 6.82 22.19
C GLU A 251 -6.40 7.50 23.24
N LEU A 252 -6.59 8.81 23.11
CA LEU A 252 -7.47 9.56 24.01
C LEU A 252 -8.92 9.04 23.94
N LYS A 253 -9.44 8.82 22.72
CA LYS A 253 -10.79 8.26 22.51
C LYS A 253 -10.91 6.86 23.12
N GLN A 254 -9.89 6.01 22.94
CA GLN A 254 -9.83 4.67 23.50
C GLN A 254 -9.91 4.71 25.03
N ARG A 255 -9.09 5.53 25.67
CA ARG A 255 -9.12 5.71 27.15
C ARG A 255 -10.47 6.22 27.64
N GLN A 256 -11.14 7.12 26.90
CA GLN A 256 -12.49 7.59 27.26
C GLN A 256 -13.52 6.48 27.18
N ILE A 257 -13.48 5.64 26.13
CA ILE A 257 -14.39 4.48 25.98
C ILE A 257 -14.16 3.47 27.09
N GLU A 258 -12.91 3.15 27.44
CA GLU A 258 -12.58 2.25 28.55
C GLU A 258 -13.05 2.77 29.91
N ALA A 259 -12.89 4.07 30.16
CA ALA A 259 -13.38 4.69 31.39
C ALA A 259 -14.91 4.67 31.47
N ALA A 260 -15.59 4.97 30.35
CA ALA A 260 -17.05 4.89 30.27
C ALA A 260 -17.55 3.45 30.45
N TYR A 261 -16.89 2.46 29.85
CA TYR A 261 -17.19 1.04 30.02
C TYR A 261 -17.05 0.60 31.49
N LYS A 262 -15.92 0.92 32.14
CA LYS A 262 -15.69 0.59 33.55
C LYS A 262 -16.80 1.18 34.47
N LYS A 263 -17.16 2.45 34.23
CA LYS A 263 -18.24 3.12 34.96
C LYS A 263 -19.58 2.44 34.73
N GLN A 264 -19.90 2.09 33.48
CA GLN A 264 -21.14 1.39 33.15
C GLN A 264 -21.20 -0.01 33.79
N GLN A 265 -20.09 -0.76 33.79
CA GLN A 265 -20.02 -2.09 34.41
C GLN A 265 -20.24 -1.99 35.92
N GLN A 266 -19.70 -0.98 36.59
CA GLN A 266 -19.97 -0.73 38.01
C GLN A 266 -21.47 -0.45 38.27
N GLU A 267 -22.08 0.42 37.45
CA GLU A 267 -23.51 0.73 37.53
C GLU A 267 -24.39 -0.52 37.30
N ILE A 268 -24.02 -1.34 36.30
CA ILE A 268 -24.71 -2.62 36.01
C ILE A 268 -24.63 -3.53 37.24
N GLN A 269 -23.45 -3.71 37.81
CA GLN A 269 -23.23 -4.57 38.98
C GLN A 269 -24.04 -4.10 40.19
N GLU A 270 -24.04 -2.79 40.47
CA GLU A 270 -24.84 -2.22 41.57
C GLU A 270 -26.34 -2.44 41.36
N LEU A 271 -26.82 -2.28 40.13
CA LEU A 271 -28.22 -2.51 39.79
C LEU A 271 -28.60 -3.99 39.90
N GLU A 272 -27.74 -4.90 39.41
CA GLU A 272 -27.93 -6.35 39.49
C GLU A 272 -27.95 -6.82 40.96
N ASP A 273 -27.00 -6.37 41.77
CA ASP A 273 -26.93 -6.69 43.22
C ASP A 273 -28.18 -6.20 43.96
N PHE A 274 -28.64 -4.98 43.63
CA PHE A 274 -29.86 -4.47 44.24
C PHE A 274 -31.09 -5.31 43.85
N VAL A 275 -31.23 -5.65 42.57
CA VAL A 275 -32.34 -6.48 42.08
C VAL A 275 -32.31 -7.85 42.74
N GLN A 276 -31.13 -8.50 42.80
CA GLN A 276 -30.97 -9.80 43.40
C GLN A 276 -31.38 -9.83 44.88
N ARG A 277 -30.95 -8.83 45.69
CA ARG A 277 -31.26 -8.73 47.13
C ARG A 277 -32.71 -8.36 47.43
N ASN A 278 -33.42 -7.69 46.53
CA ASN A 278 -34.72 -7.11 46.76
C ASN A 278 -35.88 -7.76 45.97
N LYS A 279 -35.59 -8.60 44.97
CA LYS A 279 -36.61 -9.25 44.12
C LYS A 279 -37.61 -10.12 44.90
N ALA A 280 -37.16 -10.77 45.97
CA ALA A 280 -37.99 -11.67 46.79
C ALA A 280 -38.78 -10.95 47.90
N ARG A 281 -38.50 -9.69 48.23
CA ARG A 281 -39.13 -8.95 49.33
C ARG A 281 -40.34 -8.16 48.81
N VAL A 282 -41.50 -8.39 49.36
CA VAL A 282 -42.77 -7.76 48.95
C VAL A 282 -42.68 -6.22 48.98
N ALA A 283 -42.07 -5.63 50.03
CA ALA A 283 -41.99 -4.19 50.22
C ALA A 283 -41.07 -3.49 49.17
N THR A 284 -40.07 -4.19 48.63
CA THR A 284 -39.06 -3.61 47.72
C THR A 284 -39.15 -4.15 46.29
N ARG A 285 -40.07 -5.07 46.02
CA ARG A 285 -40.25 -5.74 44.73
C ARG A 285 -40.47 -4.74 43.58
N ASN A 286 -41.31 -3.73 43.77
CA ASN A 286 -41.60 -2.74 42.74
C ASN A 286 -40.35 -1.89 42.38
N MET A 287 -39.50 -1.56 43.37
CA MET A 287 -38.24 -0.87 43.17
C MET A 287 -37.22 -1.77 42.42
N ALA A 288 -37.15 -3.05 42.77
CA ALA A 288 -36.31 -4.02 42.08
C ALA A 288 -36.76 -4.19 40.63
N MET A 289 -38.05 -4.29 40.33
CA MET A 289 -38.59 -4.36 38.97
C MET A 289 -38.31 -3.08 38.16
N SER A 290 -38.36 -1.90 38.78
CA SER A 290 -37.99 -0.64 38.10
C SER A 290 -36.52 -0.60 37.69
N ARG A 291 -35.64 -1.07 38.59
CA ARG A 291 -34.19 -1.16 38.29
C ARG A 291 -33.87 -2.24 37.26
N GLN A 292 -34.59 -3.38 37.30
CA GLN A 292 -34.49 -4.39 36.25
C GLN A 292 -34.85 -3.82 34.86
N LYS A 293 -35.96 -3.08 34.77
CA LYS A 293 -36.32 -2.40 33.51
C LYS A 293 -35.29 -1.38 33.04
N LYS A 294 -34.54 -0.72 33.97
CA LYS A 294 -33.43 0.16 33.61
C LYS A 294 -32.29 -0.65 33.02
N LEU A 295 -31.92 -1.79 33.62
CA LEU A 295 -30.91 -2.71 33.09
C LEU A 295 -31.28 -3.24 31.70
N ASP A 296 -32.55 -3.66 31.53
CA ASP A 296 -33.02 -4.22 30.24
C ASP A 296 -33.05 -3.19 29.10
N LYS A 297 -33.13 -1.89 29.42
CA LYS A 297 -33.13 -0.78 28.48
C LYS A 297 -31.76 -0.15 28.29
N MET A 298 -30.76 -0.53 29.07
CA MET A 298 -29.42 0.05 29.01
C MET A 298 -28.67 -0.47 27.77
N GLU A 299 -28.31 0.42 26.89
CA GLU A 299 -27.40 0.11 25.79
C GLU A 299 -26.00 -0.18 26.38
N LYS A 300 -25.55 -1.42 26.20
CA LYS A 300 -24.26 -1.84 26.74
C LYS A 300 -23.16 -1.36 25.84
N ILE A 301 -22.18 -0.67 26.41
CA ILE A 301 -20.94 -0.31 25.71
C ILE A 301 -20.16 -1.60 25.47
N GLU A 302 -19.92 -1.94 24.23
CA GLU A 302 -19.06 -3.06 23.85
C GLU A 302 -17.64 -2.55 23.68
N LEU A 303 -16.69 -3.10 24.45
CA LEU A 303 -15.28 -2.87 24.15
C LEU A 303 -14.93 -3.66 22.91
N VAL A 304 -14.56 -2.94 21.87
CA VAL A 304 -13.96 -3.58 20.70
C VAL A 304 -12.68 -4.25 21.17
N ARG A 305 -12.61 -5.58 21.07
CA ARG A 305 -11.39 -6.31 21.41
C ARG A 305 -10.30 -5.87 20.47
N GLU A 306 -9.20 -5.36 21.02
CA GLU A 306 -8.02 -5.12 20.22
C GLU A 306 -7.64 -6.40 19.47
N LYS A 307 -7.41 -6.27 18.18
CA LYS A 307 -6.89 -7.39 17.40
C LYS A 307 -5.52 -7.76 18.00
N PRO A 308 -5.20 -9.06 18.11
CA PRO A 308 -3.90 -9.46 18.60
C PRO A 308 -2.82 -8.84 17.71
N LYS A 309 -1.88 -8.13 18.34
CA LYS A 309 -0.73 -7.57 17.64
C LYS A 309 0.12 -8.70 17.08
N PRO A 310 0.79 -8.50 15.93
CA PRO A 310 1.71 -9.50 15.42
C PRO A 310 2.83 -9.76 16.43
N GLU A 311 3.25 -11.01 16.55
CA GLU A 311 4.37 -11.42 17.37
C GLU A 311 5.37 -12.16 16.48
N PHE A 312 6.49 -11.52 16.15
CA PHE A 312 7.53 -12.10 15.31
C PHE A 312 8.76 -12.49 16.14
N TYR A 313 9.21 -13.69 15.89
CA TYR A 313 10.43 -14.22 16.50
C TYR A 313 11.16 -15.15 15.52
N PHE A 314 12.43 -14.87 15.26
CA PHE A 314 13.28 -15.71 14.40
C PHE A 314 14.10 -16.68 15.25
N GLU A 315 13.95 -17.98 15.02
CA GLU A 315 14.78 -18.99 15.65
C GLU A 315 16.16 -19.03 14.97
N THR A 316 17.23 -18.95 15.77
CA THR A 316 18.59 -19.00 15.23
C THR A 316 19.12 -20.42 15.21
N ALA A 317 19.54 -20.91 14.04
CA ALA A 317 20.27 -22.16 13.90
C ALA A 317 21.72 -22.02 14.38
N PRO A 318 22.33 -23.09 14.97
CA PRO A 318 23.75 -23.07 15.26
C PRO A 318 24.55 -22.90 13.97
N SER A 319 25.51 -21.97 13.98
CA SER A 319 26.47 -21.81 12.88
C SER A 319 27.86 -22.17 13.35
N THR A 320 28.53 -23.05 12.60
CA THR A 320 29.93 -23.46 12.87
C THR A 320 30.93 -22.64 12.09
N SER A 321 30.49 -22.02 10.97
CA SER A 321 31.33 -21.20 10.10
C SER A 321 31.33 -19.73 10.52
N ARG A 322 32.49 -19.08 10.46
CA ARG A 322 32.61 -17.63 10.55
C ARG A 322 32.17 -16.97 9.24
N LEU A 323 32.58 -17.55 8.10
CA LEU A 323 32.22 -17.08 6.78
C LEU A 323 30.79 -17.49 6.48
N ILE A 324 29.98 -16.55 5.98
CA ILE A 324 28.66 -16.80 5.39
C ILE A 324 28.82 -16.99 3.89
N PHE A 325 29.27 -15.95 3.18
CA PHE A 325 29.62 -16.05 1.77
C PHE A 325 30.78 -15.11 1.42
N GLU A 326 31.48 -15.45 0.36
CA GLU A 326 32.53 -14.64 -0.27
C GLU A 326 32.38 -14.73 -1.79
N THR A 327 32.54 -13.60 -2.46
CA THR A 327 32.51 -13.55 -3.93
C THR A 327 33.86 -13.16 -4.48
N GLU A 328 34.27 -13.81 -5.59
CA GLU A 328 35.51 -13.51 -6.29
C GLU A 328 35.19 -13.04 -7.70
N ASN A 329 35.44 -11.75 -7.98
CA ASN A 329 35.20 -11.10 -9.28
C ASN A 329 33.80 -11.41 -9.84
N LEU A 330 32.80 -11.43 -8.99
CA LEU A 330 31.42 -11.77 -9.36
C LEU A 330 30.81 -10.68 -10.23
N VAL A 331 30.38 -11.04 -11.43
CA VAL A 331 29.62 -10.17 -12.34
C VAL A 331 28.20 -10.69 -12.46
N ILE A 332 27.25 -9.86 -12.06
CA ILE A 332 25.82 -10.19 -12.12
C ILE A 332 25.18 -9.65 -13.39
N GLY A 333 24.13 -10.29 -13.84
CA GLY A 333 23.33 -9.89 -15.01
C GLY A 333 22.54 -11.07 -15.57
N TYR A 334 21.84 -10.80 -16.65
CA TYR A 334 21.13 -11.82 -17.44
C TYR A 334 21.91 -12.09 -18.73
N ASP A 335 21.53 -11.42 -19.83
CA ASP A 335 22.26 -11.51 -21.12
C ASP A 335 23.45 -10.54 -21.18
N LYS A 336 23.41 -9.49 -20.38
CA LYS A 336 24.45 -8.45 -20.31
C LYS A 336 24.87 -8.21 -18.86
N PRO A 337 26.14 -7.86 -18.62
CA PRO A 337 26.59 -7.50 -17.29
C PRO A 337 25.89 -6.22 -16.81
N ILE A 338 25.45 -6.25 -15.54
CA ILE A 338 24.83 -5.12 -14.85
C ILE A 338 25.82 -4.53 -13.85
N SER A 339 26.73 -5.34 -13.31
CA SER A 339 27.71 -4.90 -12.32
C SER A 339 29.14 -4.95 -12.81
N LYS A 340 29.99 -4.14 -12.15
CA LYS A 340 31.44 -4.33 -12.14
C LYS A 340 31.78 -5.67 -11.46
N PRO A 341 33.03 -6.20 -11.58
CA PRO A 341 33.45 -7.35 -10.79
C PRO A 341 33.39 -7.06 -9.29
N LEU A 342 32.61 -7.86 -8.57
CA LEU A 342 32.33 -7.68 -7.14
C LEU A 342 33.14 -8.68 -6.30
N ASN A 343 33.82 -8.16 -5.26
CA ASN A 343 34.51 -8.93 -4.24
C ASN A 343 33.87 -8.61 -2.89
N LEU A 344 32.80 -9.31 -2.58
CA LEU A 344 31.96 -9.10 -1.39
C LEU A 344 32.23 -10.22 -0.39
N ARG A 345 32.18 -9.89 0.89
CA ARG A 345 32.35 -10.85 1.96
C ARG A 345 31.36 -10.56 3.09
N MET A 346 30.70 -11.58 3.58
CA MET A 346 29.80 -11.53 4.72
C MET A 346 30.20 -12.56 5.77
N GLU A 347 30.34 -12.12 7.00
CA GLU A 347 30.66 -12.98 8.14
C GLU A 347 29.43 -13.15 9.06
N ARG A 348 29.54 -14.10 9.98
CA ARG A 348 28.48 -14.38 10.96
C ARG A 348 28.26 -13.17 11.88
N GLY A 349 27.03 -12.71 11.95
CA GLY A 349 26.62 -11.57 12.77
C GLY A 349 26.62 -10.24 12.02
N ASP A 350 27.15 -10.22 10.78
CA ASP A 350 27.04 -9.01 9.94
C ASP A 350 25.58 -8.73 9.60
N ARG A 351 25.25 -7.46 9.57
CA ARG A 351 23.94 -6.93 9.21
C ARG A 351 24.10 -5.91 8.11
N ILE A 352 23.93 -6.37 6.87
CA ILE A 352 24.21 -5.60 5.67
C ILE A 352 22.91 -5.15 5.04
N ALA A 353 22.77 -3.84 4.83
CA ALA A 353 21.68 -3.30 4.03
C ALA A 353 22.19 -2.96 2.63
N ILE A 354 21.45 -3.38 1.60
CA ILE A 354 21.67 -3.00 0.21
C ILE A 354 20.69 -1.91 -0.16
N VAL A 355 21.23 -0.78 -0.58
CA VAL A 355 20.48 0.39 -1.01
C VAL A 355 20.82 0.76 -2.46
N GLY A 356 20.06 1.65 -3.06
CA GLY A 356 20.26 2.16 -4.43
C GLY A 356 18.97 2.20 -5.24
N ALA A 357 19.00 2.87 -6.38
CA ALA A 357 17.85 3.03 -7.25
C ALA A 357 17.26 1.70 -7.75
N ASN A 358 16.02 1.72 -8.20
CA ASN A 358 15.38 0.55 -8.78
C ASN A 358 16.02 0.19 -10.14
N GLY A 359 16.14 -1.10 -10.41
CA GLY A 359 16.73 -1.60 -11.65
C GLY A 359 18.25 -1.78 -11.63
N LEU A 360 18.97 -1.35 -10.59
CA LEU A 360 20.42 -1.52 -10.45
C LEU A 360 20.86 -2.97 -10.17
N GLY A 361 19.91 -3.91 -10.01
CA GLY A 361 20.23 -5.32 -9.87
C GLY A 361 20.34 -5.81 -8.41
N LYS A 362 19.73 -5.13 -7.43
CA LYS A 362 19.69 -5.57 -6.00
C LYS A 362 19.17 -6.99 -5.84
N THR A 363 17.98 -7.26 -6.34
CA THR A 363 17.36 -8.61 -6.34
C THR A 363 18.17 -9.60 -7.17
N THR A 364 18.77 -9.16 -8.29
CA THR A 364 19.65 -9.99 -9.12
C THR A 364 20.89 -10.41 -8.35
N LEU A 365 21.49 -9.52 -7.56
CA LEU A 365 22.64 -9.83 -6.70
C LEU A 365 22.30 -10.93 -5.70
N VAL A 366 21.18 -10.78 -4.96
CA VAL A 366 20.73 -11.81 -3.99
C VAL A 366 20.48 -13.14 -4.67
N ASN A 367 19.77 -13.14 -5.80
CA ASN A 367 19.47 -14.37 -6.53
C ASN A 367 20.73 -15.01 -7.15
N THR A 368 21.71 -14.22 -7.56
CA THR A 368 23.00 -14.75 -8.05
C THR A 368 23.82 -15.32 -6.90
N ILE A 369 23.86 -14.67 -5.74
CA ILE A 369 24.52 -15.21 -4.53
C ILE A 369 23.85 -16.53 -4.15
N LEU A 370 22.51 -16.62 -4.13
CA LEU A 370 21.78 -17.84 -3.79
C LEU A 370 21.89 -18.95 -4.85
N GLY A 371 22.45 -18.67 -6.03
CA GLY A 371 22.57 -19.61 -7.15
C GLY A 371 21.28 -19.80 -7.96
N ASN A 372 20.24 -18.99 -7.71
CA ASN A 372 18.99 -19.00 -8.48
C ASN A 372 19.19 -18.43 -9.90
N ILE A 373 20.15 -17.50 -10.04
CA ILE A 373 20.56 -16.91 -11.32
C ILE A 373 22.05 -17.22 -11.50
N LYS A 374 22.43 -17.64 -12.70
CA LYS A 374 23.83 -17.93 -13.02
C LYS A 374 24.62 -16.63 -13.14
N ALA A 375 25.77 -16.54 -12.47
CA ALA A 375 26.69 -15.43 -12.64
C ALA A 375 27.20 -15.37 -14.10
N ILE A 376 27.42 -14.16 -14.60
CA ILE A 376 28.06 -13.96 -15.93
C ILE A 376 29.55 -14.35 -15.84
N SER A 377 30.21 -13.96 -14.75
CA SER A 377 31.58 -14.38 -14.46
C SER A 377 31.83 -14.32 -12.94
N GLY A 378 32.97 -14.89 -12.51
CA GLY A 378 33.34 -14.98 -11.10
C GLY A 378 32.69 -16.16 -10.41
N SER A 379 32.84 -16.21 -9.09
CA SER A 379 32.34 -17.31 -8.25
C SER A 379 31.80 -16.80 -6.93
N VAL A 380 30.92 -17.60 -6.32
CA VAL A 380 30.41 -17.41 -4.97
C VAL A 380 30.78 -18.65 -4.15
N SER A 381 31.42 -18.47 -3.03
CA SER A 381 31.72 -19.52 -2.07
C SER A 381 30.94 -19.31 -0.77
N PHE A 382 30.39 -20.40 -0.23
CA PHE A 382 29.62 -20.37 1.01
C PHE A 382 30.37 -21.03 2.15
N GLY A 383 30.13 -20.54 3.36
CA GLY A 383 30.54 -21.23 4.58
C GLY A 383 29.82 -22.56 4.77
N GLN A 384 30.28 -23.35 5.73
CA GLN A 384 29.69 -24.67 6.04
C GLN A 384 28.45 -24.52 6.95
N ASN A 385 27.47 -25.43 6.76
CA ASN A 385 26.27 -25.54 7.61
C ASN A 385 25.45 -24.24 7.67
N LEU A 386 25.21 -23.60 6.51
CA LEU A 386 24.32 -22.46 6.39
C LEU A 386 22.87 -22.90 6.28
N ALA A 387 22.02 -22.26 7.08
CA ALA A 387 20.58 -22.36 7.02
C ALA A 387 20.04 -20.98 6.65
N ILE A 388 19.69 -20.81 5.38
CA ILE A 388 19.30 -19.52 4.78
C ILE A 388 17.78 -19.40 4.80
N GLY A 389 17.27 -18.35 5.45
CA GLY A 389 15.88 -17.90 5.30
C GLY A 389 15.80 -16.83 4.23
N TYR A 390 15.10 -17.08 3.13
CA TYR A 390 14.98 -16.13 2.04
C TYR A 390 13.55 -15.62 1.91
N PHE A 391 13.39 -14.32 2.06
CA PHE A 391 12.14 -13.59 1.79
C PHE A 391 12.22 -12.93 0.41
N LYS A 392 11.43 -13.43 -0.54
CA LYS A 392 11.33 -12.87 -1.89
C LYS A 392 10.36 -11.70 -1.92
N GLN A 393 10.65 -10.71 -2.74
CA GLN A 393 9.80 -9.54 -2.95
C GLN A 393 8.39 -9.93 -3.39
N GLU A 394 8.26 -10.77 -4.41
CA GLU A 394 6.98 -11.27 -4.92
C GLU A 394 7.02 -12.78 -5.14
N GLU A 395 5.93 -13.44 -4.82
CA GLU A 395 5.62 -14.81 -5.23
C GLU A 395 4.26 -14.83 -5.89
N HIS A 396 4.18 -15.39 -7.08
CA HIS A 396 2.90 -15.61 -7.77
C HIS A 396 2.27 -16.92 -7.30
N TYR A 397 1.05 -16.81 -6.80
CA TYR A 397 0.27 -17.97 -6.34
C TYR A 397 -0.81 -18.31 -7.37
N ASP A 398 -0.46 -19.16 -8.34
CA ASP A 398 -1.39 -19.64 -9.39
C ASP A 398 -2.20 -20.86 -8.93
N ASN A 399 -1.85 -21.43 -7.78
CA ASN A 399 -2.51 -22.59 -7.20
C ASN A 399 -3.72 -22.19 -6.34
N ASN A 400 -4.54 -23.17 -6.00
CA ASN A 400 -5.69 -22.99 -5.12
C ASN A 400 -5.34 -23.24 -3.64
N ASN A 401 -4.05 -23.27 -3.28
CA ASN A 401 -3.59 -23.49 -1.92
C ASN A 401 -4.12 -22.42 -0.96
N THR A 402 -4.42 -22.85 0.24
CA THR A 402 -4.67 -21.98 1.38
C THR A 402 -3.36 -21.70 2.12
N PRO A 403 -3.29 -20.68 3.01
CA PRO A 403 -2.16 -20.49 3.91
C PRO A 403 -1.79 -21.72 4.74
N ILE A 404 -2.77 -22.57 5.06
CA ILE A 404 -2.53 -23.83 5.76
C ILE A 404 -1.76 -24.80 4.85
N ASP A 405 -2.17 -24.94 3.61
CA ASP A 405 -1.52 -25.85 2.64
C ASP A 405 -0.08 -25.40 2.37
N GLU A 406 0.13 -24.08 2.21
CA GLU A 406 1.45 -23.47 2.05
C GLU A 406 2.38 -23.72 3.26
N MET A 407 1.83 -23.68 4.46
CA MET A 407 2.59 -24.00 5.68
C MET A 407 2.86 -25.50 5.78
N TRP A 408 1.92 -26.38 5.40
CA TRP A 408 2.13 -27.82 5.41
C TRP A 408 3.15 -28.27 4.38
N GLU A 409 3.20 -27.64 3.21
CA GLU A 409 4.23 -27.92 2.22
C GLU A 409 5.64 -27.70 2.79
N LYS A 410 5.81 -26.64 3.59
CA LYS A 410 7.09 -26.32 4.24
C LYS A 410 7.33 -27.12 5.52
N PHE A 411 6.27 -27.40 6.28
CA PHE A 411 6.31 -28.08 7.58
C PHE A 411 5.38 -29.31 7.62
N PRO A 412 5.67 -30.39 6.87
CA PRO A 412 4.73 -31.52 6.73
C PRO A 412 4.42 -32.24 8.04
N SER A 413 5.31 -32.15 9.04
CA SER A 413 5.14 -32.80 10.34
C SER A 413 4.30 -32.01 11.34
N TRP A 414 3.84 -30.80 10.98
CA TRP A 414 3.08 -29.97 11.91
C TRP A 414 1.60 -30.34 11.91
N GLU A 415 1.02 -30.37 13.11
CA GLU A 415 -0.41 -30.49 13.27
C GLU A 415 -1.13 -29.18 12.86
N GLN A 416 -2.36 -29.30 12.37
CA GLN A 416 -3.17 -28.15 11.92
C GLN A 416 -3.30 -27.05 12.98
N PHE A 417 -3.44 -27.43 14.25
CA PHE A 417 -3.52 -26.47 15.34
C PHE A 417 -2.26 -25.60 15.43
N LYS A 418 -1.08 -26.21 15.30
CA LYS A 418 0.21 -25.50 15.34
C LYS A 418 0.35 -24.53 14.17
N ILE A 419 -0.07 -24.94 12.96
CA ILE A 419 -0.08 -24.09 11.77
C ILE A 419 -1.00 -22.89 11.97
N ARG A 420 -2.23 -23.13 12.41
CA ARG A 420 -3.20 -22.04 12.68
C ARG A 420 -2.67 -21.08 13.74
N ALA A 421 -2.06 -21.57 14.79
CA ALA A 421 -1.44 -20.73 15.83
C ALA A 421 -0.28 -19.88 15.30
N ALA A 422 0.58 -20.43 14.42
CA ALA A 422 1.68 -19.70 13.80
C ALA A 422 1.16 -18.59 12.87
N LEU A 423 0.16 -18.89 12.03
CA LEU A 423 -0.48 -17.91 11.13
C LEU A 423 -1.20 -16.80 11.94
N ALA A 424 -1.87 -17.16 13.02
CA ALA A 424 -2.54 -16.19 13.90
C ALA A 424 -1.55 -15.21 14.57
N LYS A 425 -0.33 -15.68 14.94
CA LYS A 425 0.75 -14.81 15.44
C LYS A 425 1.20 -13.78 14.40
N CYS A 426 1.02 -14.07 13.11
CA CYS A 426 1.25 -13.11 12.04
C CYS A 426 0.03 -12.22 11.76
N SER A 427 -0.93 -12.14 12.70
CA SER A 427 -2.18 -11.36 12.59
C SER A 427 -3.07 -11.78 11.42
N LEU A 428 -2.99 -13.04 10.97
CA LEU A 428 -3.93 -13.59 10.01
C LEU A 428 -5.17 -14.11 10.74
N THR A 429 -6.33 -13.66 10.29
CA THR A 429 -7.63 -14.10 10.86
C THR A 429 -7.99 -15.50 10.34
N THR A 430 -8.96 -16.16 10.99
CA THR A 430 -9.46 -17.46 10.53
C THR A 430 -9.93 -17.41 9.07
N VAL A 431 -10.58 -16.31 8.66
CA VAL A 431 -11.03 -16.12 7.26
C VAL A 431 -9.83 -16.09 6.30
N HIS A 432 -8.76 -15.35 6.64
CA HIS A 432 -7.54 -15.32 5.81
C HIS A 432 -6.89 -16.69 5.72
N ILE A 433 -6.83 -17.42 6.84
CA ILE A 433 -6.19 -18.74 6.95
C ILE A 433 -6.93 -19.80 6.09
N GLU A 434 -8.24 -19.65 5.91
CA GLU A 434 -9.09 -20.57 5.14
C GLU A 434 -9.32 -20.13 3.69
N SER A 435 -8.95 -18.90 3.34
CA SER A 435 -9.04 -18.38 1.97
C SER A 435 -7.90 -18.89 1.10
N GLN A 436 -8.11 -18.93 -0.21
CA GLN A 436 -7.05 -19.27 -1.16
C GLN A 436 -6.02 -18.14 -1.23
N MET A 437 -4.73 -18.47 -1.37
CA MET A 437 -3.62 -17.52 -1.45
C MET A 437 -3.85 -16.43 -2.50
N LYS A 438 -4.39 -16.78 -3.67
CA LYS A 438 -4.67 -15.82 -4.76
C LYS A 438 -5.73 -14.76 -4.44
N VAL A 439 -6.57 -15.01 -3.42
CA VAL A 439 -7.65 -14.09 -2.99
C VAL A 439 -7.16 -13.14 -1.89
N LEU A 440 -6.05 -13.48 -1.25
CA LEU A 440 -5.45 -12.66 -0.21
C LEU A 440 -4.82 -11.39 -0.79
N SER A 441 -4.89 -10.29 -0.05
CA SER A 441 -4.16 -9.06 -0.37
C SER A 441 -2.65 -9.28 -0.34
N GLY A 442 -1.89 -8.44 -1.04
CA GLY A 442 -0.43 -8.50 -1.03
C GLY A 442 0.18 -8.51 0.37
N GLY A 443 -0.41 -7.74 1.31
CA GLY A 443 0.02 -7.72 2.71
C GLY A 443 -0.27 -9.03 3.46
N GLU A 444 -1.41 -9.67 3.21
CA GLU A 444 -1.74 -10.97 3.81
C GLU A 444 -0.84 -12.07 3.25
N GLN A 445 -0.57 -12.07 1.93
CA GLN A 445 0.40 -12.97 1.31
C GLN A 445 1.81 -12.78 1.88
N ALA A 446 2.25 -11.53 2.07
CA ALA A 446 3.54 -11.22 2.69
C ALA A 446 3.62 -11.78 4.13
N LYS A 447 2.54 -11.68 4.91
CA LYS A 447 2.46 -12.27 6.26
C LYS A 447 2.55 -13.79 6.25
N VAL A 448 1.98 -14.48 5.25
CA VAL A 448 2.14 -15.95 5.10
C VAL A 448 3.60 -16.30 4.78
N ARG A 449 4.24 -15.59 3.83
CA ARG A 449 5.67 -15.77 3.52
C ARG A 449 6.55 -15.54 4.74
N LEU A 450 6.27 -14.47 5.47
CA LEU A 450 6.99 -14.16 6.71
C LEU A 450 6.81 -15.25 7.76
N CYS A 451 5.58 -15.78 7.92
CA CYS A 451 5.27 -16.88 8.83
C CYS A 451 6.11 -18.14 8.52
N LYS A 452 6.33 -18.46 7.24
CA LYS A 452 7.21 -19.57 6.83
C LYS A 452 8.63 -19.38 7.38
N ILE A 453 9.21 -18.18 7.19
CA ILE A 453 10.60 -17.90 7.59
C ILE A 453 10.74 -17.77 9.10
N LEU A 454 9.78 -17.16 9.79
CA LEU A 454 9.78 -17.06 11.26
C LEU A 454 9.85 -18.41 11.96
N ASN A 455 9.28 -19.44 11.35
CA ASN A 455 9.24 -20.79 11.90
C ASN A 455 10.36 -21.72 11.40
N GLU A 456 11.28 -21.20 10.60
CA GLU A 456 12.49 -21.87 10.18
C GLU A 456 13.65 -21.58 11.16
N LYS A 457 14.50 -22.58 11.38
CA LYS A 457 15.77 -22.34 12.07
C LYS A 457 16.80 -21.88 11.07
N THR A 458 17.12 -20.59 11.11
CA THR A 458 18.05 -19.96 10.17
C THR A 458 19.26 -19.39 10.88
N ASN A 459 20.40 -19.30 10.20
CA ASN A 459 21.58 -18.59 10.70
C ASN A 459 21.96 -17.38 9.85
N ILE A 460 21.28 -17.20 8.72
CA ILE A 460 21.25 -15.99 7.90
C ILE A 460 19.85 -15.74 7.38
N LEU A 461 19.43 -14.48 7.38
CA LEU A 461 18.22 -13.99 6.73
C LEU A 461 18.60 -13.14 5.51
N MET A 462 18.08 -13.50 4.35
CA MET A 462 18.15 -12.69 3.14
C MET A 462 16.74 -12.15 2.85
N LEU A 463 16.57 -10.85 2.96
CA LEU A 463 15.26 -10.21 2.93
C LEU A 463 15.22 -9.20 1.78
N ASP A 464 14.36 -9.44 0.80
CA ASP A 464 14.20 -8.57 -0.36
C ASP A 464 12.89 -7.77 -0.22
N GLU A 465 13.01 -6.48 0.15
CA GLU A 465 11.92 -5.54 0.42
C GLU A 465 10.84 -6.11 1.38
N PRO A 466 11.21 -6.57 2.58
CA PRO A 466 10.27 -7.28 3.46
C PRO A 466 9.18 -6.38 4.06
N THR A 467 9.34 -5.07 3.97
CA THR A 467 8.37 -4.07 4.46
C THR A 467 7.26 -3.77 3.47
N ASN A 468 7.42 -4.11 2.20
CA ASN A 468 6.42 -3.86 1.18
C ASN A 468 5.11 -4.56 1.53
N HIS A 469 4.00 -3.82 1.42
CA HIS A 469 2.65 -4.26 1.74
C HIS A 469 2.38 -4.60 3.21
N LEU A 470 3.35 -4.46 4.13
CA LEU A 470 3.10 -4.64 5.56
C LEU A 470 2.46 -3.37 6.15
N ASP A 471 1.48 -3.58 7.04
CA ASP A 471 0.92 -2.49 7.84
C ASP A 471 1.95 -1.96 8.86
N PRO A 472 1.81 -0.73 9.37
CA PRO A 472 2.78 -0.11 10.26
C PRO A 472 3.09 -0.94 11.51
N GLU A 473 2.08 -1.59 12.11
CA GLU A 473 2.27 -2.44 13.29
C GLU A 473 3.14 -3.67 12.97
N SER A 474 2.91 -4.31 11.82
CA SER A 474 3.71 -5.44 11.35
C SER A 474 5.14 -5.03 10.99
N LYS A 475 5.34 -3.81 10.43
CA LYS A 475 6.68 -3.27 10.15
C LYS A 475 7.49 -3.05 11.42
N GLU A 476 6.90 -2.41 12.43
CA GLU A 476 7.57 -2.18 13.71
C GLU A 476 7.92 -3.49 14.42
N GLU A 477 7.01 -4.47 14.39
CA GLU A 477 7.27 -5.78 14.99
C GLU A 477 8.36 -6.54 14.23
N LEU A 478 8.38 -6.48 12.89
CA LEU A 478 9.45 -7.05 12.07
C LEU A 478 10.80 -6.40 12.41
N LYS A 479 10.84 -5.08 12.52
CA LYS A 479 12.03 -4.32 12.91
C LYS A 479 12.55 -4.76 14.28
N ARG A 480 11.65 -4.92 15.27
CA ARG A 480 11.99 -5.43 16.60
C ARG A 480 12.59 -6.84 16.52
N ALA A 481 11.92 -7.75 15.80
CA ALA A 481 12.36 -9.13 15.67
C ALA A 481 13.73 -9.25 14.97
N LEU A 482 13.98 -8.42 13.93
CA LEU A 482 15.28 -8.38 13.25
C LEU A 482 16.39 -7.82 14.16
N LYS A 483 16.10 -6.83 15.02
CA LYS A 483 17.07 -6.34 16.02
C LYS A 483 17.47 -7.42 17.02
N GLU A 484 16.54 -8.26 17.43
CA GLU A 484 16.76 -9.35 18.39
C GLU A 484 17.40 -10.60 17.76
N TYR A 485 17.33 -10.75 16.44
CA TYR A 485 17.89 -11.90 15.73
C TYR A 485 19.42 -11.94 15.83
N LYS A 486 19.97 -13.13 16.16
CA LYS A 486 21.40 -13.32 16.40
C LYS A 486 22.20 -13.83 15.20
N GLY A 487 21.53 -14.15 14.09
CA GLY A 487 22.17 -14.56 12.85
C GLY A 487 22.60 -13.37 11.99
N GLY A 488 23.17 -13.67 10.81
CA GLY A 488 23.48 -12.67 9.79
C GLY A 488 22.21 -12.13 9.13
N ILE A 489 22.21 -10.87 8.74
CA ILE A 489 21.10 -10.23 8.01
C ILE A 489 21.63 -9.59 6.73
N PHE A 490 21.03 -9.94 5.61
CA PHE A 490 21.26 -9.35 4.30
C PHE A 490 19.93 -8.77 3.81
N LEU A 491 19.78 -7.45 3.88
CA LEU A 491 18.52 -6.74 3.73
C LEU A 491 18.55 -5.81 2.53
N ILE A 492 17.62 -5.98 1.60
CA ILE A 492 17.30 -4.95 0.61
C ILE A 492 16.12 -4.15 1.14
N SER A 493 16.25 -2.84 1.23
CA SER A 493 15.15 -1.95 1.60
C SER A 493 15.39 -0.52 1.11
N HIS A 494 14.31 0.15 0.73
CA HIS A 494 14.29 1.57 0.41
C HIS A 494 13.91 2.44 1.62
N GLU A 495 13.37 1.86 2.69
CA GLU A 495 12.93 2.58 3.88
C GLU A 495 14.12 2.86 4.81
N LYS A 496 14.64 4.09 4.76
CA LYS A 496 15.81 4.51 5.54
C LYS A 496 15.64 4.30 7.04
N ASP A 497 14.46 4.66 7.58
CA ASP A 497 14.13 4.52 9.00
C ASP A 497 14.03 3.05 9.44
N PHE A 498 13.83 2.13 8.49
CA PHE A 498 13.79 0.70 8.76
C PHE A 498 15.20 0.10 8.82
N TYR A 499 16.01 0.28 7.75
CA TYR A 499 17.30 -0.40 7.67
C TYR A 499 18.38 0.24 8.55
N THR A 500 18.37 1.56 8.78
CA THR A 500 19.39 2.26 9.58
C THR A 500 19.48 1.71 11.01
N ASP A 501 18.36 1.31 11.57
CA ASP A 501 18.26 0.77 12.92
C ASP A 501 18.70 -0.71 13.04
N ILE A 502 18.80 -1.42 11.91
CA ILE A 502 19.10 -2.85 11.85
C ILE A 502 20.52 -3.11 11.34
N ALA A 503 20.90 -2.41 10.28
CA ALA A 503 22.15 -2.64 9.57
C ALA A 503 23.36 -2.06 10.31
N THR A 504 24.46 -2.80 10.29
CA THR A 504 25.78 -2.34 10.76
C THR A 504 26.64 -1.82 9.60
N GLU A 505 26.31 -2.23 8.38
CA GLU A 505 27.00 -1.87 7.15
C GLU A 505 25.99 -1.62 6.04
N ILE A 506 26.25 -0.65 5.18
CA ILE A 506 25.38 -0.29 4.05
C ILE A 506 26.19 -0.41 2.77
N TRP A 507 25.69 -1.21 1.84
CA TRP A 507 26.24 -1.35 0.49
C TRP A 507 25.36 -0.58 -0.50
N ASN A 508 25.95 0.43 -1.15
CA ASN A 508 25.23 1.16 -2.20
C ASN A 508 25.43 0.46 -3.54
N MET A 509 24.34 0.04 -4.16
CA MET A 509 24.39 -0.64 -5.46
C MET A 509 24.88 0.25 -6.61
N GLU A 510 24.79 1.57 -6.45
CA GLU A 510 25.36 2.54 -7.41
C GLU A 510 26.89 2.42 -7.54
N ASP A 511 27.59 2.11 -6.44
CA ASP A 511 29.03 1.90 -6.43
C ASP A 511 29.44 0.63 -7.21
N PHE A 512 28.53 -0.32 -7.30
CA PHE A 512 28.71 -1.64 -7.91
C PHE A 512 28.22 -1.71 -9.36
N SER A 513 27.34 -0.81 -9.77
CA SER A 513 26.70 -0.81 -11.08
C SER A 513 27.66 -0.39 -12.21
N LEU A 514 27.35 -0.86 -13.41
CA LEU A 514 27.89 -0.38 -14.68
C LEU A 514 26.98 0.67 -15.33
N LEU A 515 25.78 0.85 -14.78
CA LEU A 515 24.75 1.76 -15.27
C LEU A 515 24.96 3.17 -14.72
#